data_160207ac157e6978811fdb32e714021f
#
_entry.id   160207ac157e6978811fdb32e714021f
#
_cell.length_a   1.000
_cell.length_b   1.000
_cell.length_c   1.000
_cell.angle_alpha   90.00
_cell.angle_beta   90.00
_cell.angle_gamma   90.00
#
_symmetry.space_group_name_H-M   'P 1'
#
loop_
_entity.id
_entity.type
_entity.pdbx_description
1 polymer ?
#
loop_
_entity_poly.entity_id
_entity_poly.type
_entity_poly.pdbx_seq_one_letter_code
_entity_poly.pdbx_strand_id
1 'polypeptide(L)'
;MKQIGSFFFLALLMIAGEVRTTGASQGSSKLTLEYVFSMMDRSAQDFHSLTADLDHVKYTAVVKDTSTETGQILVRKDGKMRIDFREPDVRTILRNGDNLYIYTPKIGTVEEFNIGKNRAMADQYLALGFGMKSDNLKKNYQVTLSGEEELDGKKMVVLELVPTSEDVRKQIAKIEMWLDEASWLPVQQKFYEGSSGDYFLSRYRNVMKNLKIGDGRFKPDWPKGTKVDKPRG
;
A
#
# COMPACT_ATOMS: atom_id res chain seq x y z
N MET A 1 87.07 24.36 -18.03
CA MET A 1 86.71 25.06 -19.30
C MET A 1 85.23 25.24 -19.36
N LYS A 2 84.73 26.48 -19.12
CA LYS A 2 84.11 27.40 -20.06
C LYS A 2 82.85 26.78 -20.70
N GLN A 3 81.63 27.33 -20.74
CA GLN A 3 81.14 28.73 -20.70
C GLN A 3 79.66 28.64 -20.51
N ILE A 4 79.00 29.48 -19.78
CA ILE A 4 78.29 30.74 -20.09
C ILE A 4 76.99 30.55 -20.99
N GLY A 5 75.91 30.96 -20.43
CA GLY A 5 75.00 31.84 -21.07
C GLY A 5 73.52 31.33 -21.11
N SER A 6 72.64 31.90 -20.61
CA SER A 6 71.97 33.14 -20.86
C SER A 6 70.57 33.14 -20.23
N PHE A 7 70.25 34.17 -19.54
CA PHE A 7 68.93 34.51 -19.00
C PHE A 7 67.88 34.68 -20.10
N PHE A 8 66.69 34.09 -19.89
CA PHE A 8 65.49 34.69 -20.47
C PHE A 8 64.36 34.58 -19.43
N PHE A 9 64.05 35.73 -18.85
CA PHE A 9 62.94 36.00 -17.99
C PHE A 9 61.66 36.07 -18.86
N LEU A 10 60.76 35.10 -18.75
CA LEU A 10 59.42 35.24 -19.32
C LEU A 10 58.41 35.27 -18.20
N ALA A 11 57.92 36.46 -17.86
CA ALA A 11 56.82 36.68 -16.94
C ALA A 11 55.52 36.16 -17.54
N LEU A 12 54.99 35.03 -16.99
CA LEU A 12 53.71 34.53 -17.33
C LEU A 12 52.69 35.02 -16.31
N LEU A 13 51.85 35.93 -16.75
CA LEU A 13 50.72 36.50 -16.01
C LEU A 13 49.71 35.37 -15.70
N MET A 14 49.66 34.90 -14.47
CA MET A 14 48.57 33.99 -14.01
C MET A 14 47.33 34.81 -13.79
N ILE A 15 46.39 34.73 -14.72
CA ILE A 15 45.02 35.15 -14.53
C ILE A 15 44.34 34.07 -13.69
N ALA A 16 44.24 34.27 -12.40
CA ALA A 16 43.43 33.43 -11.52
C ALA A 16 41.94 33.62 -11.86
N GLY A 17 41.40 32.79 -12.75
CA GLY A 17 39.97 32.68 -12.96
C GLY A 17 39.37 31.96 -11.76
N GLU A 18 38.68 32.70 -10.91
CA GLU A 18 37.82 32.10 -9.88
C GLU A 18 36.67 31.32 -10.56
N VAL A 19 36.81 30.00 -10.62
CA VAL A 19 35.71 29.10 -10.95
C VAL A 19 34.77 29.12 -9.72
N ARG A 20 33.76 29.98 -9.76
CA ARG A 20 32.63 29.90 -8.83
C ARG A 20 31.84 28.63 -9.18
N THR A 21 32.16 27.53 -8.52
CA THR A 21 31.27 26.38 -8.45
C THR A 21 30.03 26.79 -7.67
N THR A 22 29.00 27.21 -8.39
CA THR A 22 27.62 27.24 -7.84
C THR A 22 27.23 25.78 -7.59
N GLY A 23 27.59 25.30 -6.42
CA GLY A 23 27.01 24.07 -5.85
C GLY A 23 25.51 24.34 -5.65
N ALA A 24 24.70 23.93 -6.59
CA ALA A 24 23.29 23.75 -6.34
C ALA A 24 23.18 22.72 -5.23
N SER A 25 23.02 23.20 -4.00
CA SER A 25 22.54 22.39 -2.89
C SER A 25 21.19 21.84 -3.33
N GLN A 26 21.15 20.61 -3.83
CA GLN A 26 19.94 19.84 -3.87
C GLN A 26 19.55 19.64 -2.41
N GLY A 27 18.75 20.56 -1.90
CA GLY A 27 18.12 20.40 -0.61
C GLY A 27 17.34 19.11 -0.67
N SER A 28 17.81 18.07 0.01
CA SER A 28 17.02 16.91 0.36
C SER A 28 15.76 17.46 1.01
N SER A 29 14.65 17.46 0.26
CA SER A 29 13.37 17.89 0.81
C SER A 29 13.09 16.94 1.96
N LYS A 30 13.15 17.50 3.19
CA LYS A 30 12.90 16.74 4.41
C LYS A 30 11.54 16.05 4.23
N LEU A 31 11.50 14.73 4.33
CA LEU A 31 10.27 13.97 4.26
C LEU A 31 9.31 14.47 5.33
N THR A 32 8.16 15.02 4.93
CA THR A 32 7.11 15.49 5.83
C THR A 32 5.81 14.77 5.52
N LEU A 33 4.90 14.73 6.49
CA LEU A 33 3.60 14.10 6.30
C LEU A 33 2.80 14.80 5.18
N GLU A 34 2.90 16.12 5.05
CA GLU A 34 2.26 16.91 4.00
C GLU A 34 2.79 16.54 2.62
N TYR A 35 4.10 16.34 2.51
CA TYR A 35 4.70 15.86 1.26
C TYR A 35 4.17 14.48 0.90
N VAL A 36 4.15 13.55 1.86
CA VAL A 36 3.59 12.18 1.66
C VAL A 36 2.15 12.25 1.17
N PHE A 37 1.30 13.06 1.83
CA PHE A 37 -0.09 13.26 1.41
C PHE A 37 -0.19 13.82 -0.01
N SER A 38 0.64 14.78 -0.38
CA SER A 38 0.63 15.34 -1.73
C SER A 38 0.97 14.29 -2.79
N MET A 39 1.90 13.40 -2.48
CA MET A 39 2.31 12.32 -3.40
C MET A 39 1.26 11.22 -3.49
N MET A 40 0.64 10.86 -2.37
CA MET A 40 -0.51 9.94 -2.37
C MET A 40 -1.67 10.50 -3.20
N ASP A 41 -1.98 11.78 -3.08
CA ASP A 41 -3.05 12.43 -3.82
C ASP A 41 -2.79 12.43 -5.33
N ARG A 42 -1.54 12.67 -5.74
CA ARG A 42 -1.12 12.53 -7.15
C ARG A 42 -1.30 11.10 -7.64
N SER A 43 -0.83 10.11 -6.86
CA SER A 43 -0.98 8.70 -7.21
C SER A 43 -2.46 8.30 -7.33
N ALA A 44 -3.33 8.85 -6.46
CA ALA A 44 -4.77 8.59 -6.47
C ALA A 44 -5.50 9.21 -7.68
N GLN A 45 -5.03 10.35 -8.20
CA GLN A 45 -5.60 10.96 -9.42
C GLN A 45 -5.49 10.01 -10.62
N ASP A 46 -4.31 9.41 -10.79
CA ASP A 46 -3.99 8.52 -11.90
C ASP A 46 -4.37 7.06 -11.64
N PHE A 47 -4.93 6.75 -10.49
CA PHE A 47 -5.31 5.39 -10.14
C PHE A 47 -6.61 4.98 -10.82
N HIS A 48 -6.59 3.87 -11.56
CA HIS A 48 -7.76 3.25 -12.16
C HIS A 48 -7.97 1.82 -11.68
N SER A 49 -6.89 1.07 -11.56
CA SER A 49 -6.90 -0.33 -11.12
C SER A 49 -5.54 -0.78 -10.61
N LEU A 50 -5.54 -1.90 -9.91
CA LEU A 50 -4.34 -2.58 -9.45
C LEU A 50 -4.56 -4.09 -9.49
N THR A 51 -3.51 -4.82 -9.87
CA THR A 51 -3.38 -6.25 -9.62
C THR A 51 -2.08 -6.50 -8.90
N ALA A 52 -2.08 -7.45 -7.95
CA ALA A 52 -0.86 -7.85 -7.26
C ALA A 52 -0.98 -9.29 -6.78
N ASP A 53 0.15 -9.96 -6.60
CA ASP A 53 0.22 -11.15 -5.79
C ASP A 53 0.11 -10.75 -4.33
N LEU A 54 -0.62 -11.53 -3.54
CA LEU A 54 -0.93 -11.27 -2.14
C LEU A 54 -0.37 -12.38 -1.26
N ASP A 55 0.42 -11.99 -0.25
CA ASP A 55 0.69 -12.81 0.92
C ASP A 55 -0.10 -12.19 2.10
N HIS A 56 -0.96 -12.98 2.69
CA HIS A 56 -1.76 -12.60 3.85
C HIS A 56 -1.36 -13.45 5.04
N VAL A 57 -0.75 -12.82 6.04
CA VAL A 57 -0.23 -13.45 7.24
C VAL A 57 -1.10 -13.08 8.41
N LYS A 58 -1.60 -14.08 9.13
CA LYS A 58 -2.28 -13.89 10.42
C LYS A 58 -1.38 -14.41 11.55
N TYR A 59 -1.13 -13.57 12.53
CA TYR A 59 -0.47 -13.93 13.79
C TYR A 59 -1.47 -13.96 14.93
N THR A 60 -1.48 -15.05 15.69
CA THR A 60 -2.33 -15.24 16.88
C THR A 60 -1.46 -15.27 18.12
N ALA A 61 -1.52 -14.20 18.92
CA ALA A 61 -0.60 -13.95 20.04
C ALA A 61 -0.69 -15.00 21.15
N VAL A 62 -1.90 -15.44 21.48
CA VAL A 62 -2.15 -16.41 22.58
C VAL A 62 -1.41 -17.73 22.35
N VAL A 63 -1.40 -18.21 21.11
CA VAL A 63 -0.72 -19.48 20.74
C VAL A 63 0.64 -19.24 20.10
N LYS A 64 1.03 -17.98 19.89
CA LYS A 64 2.27 -17.56 19.19
C LYS A 64 2.43 -18.23 17.84
N ASP A 65 1.33 -18.38 17.13
CA ASP A 65 1.28 -19.09 15.85
C ASP A 65 1.06 -18.11 14.69
N THR A 66 1.55 -18.51 13.52
CA THR A 66 1.45 -17.73 12.29
C THR A 66 0.90 -18.60 11.17
N SER A 67 -0.19 -18.18 10.57
CA SER A 67 -0.72 -18.77 9.34
C SER A 67 -0.52 -17.82 8.16
N THR A 68 -0.25 -18.39 6.98
CA THR A 68 -0.05 -17.61 5.75
C THR A 68 -0.97 -18.14 4.67
N GLU A 69 -1.70 -17.24 4.05
CA GLU A 69 -2.50 -17.48 2.84
C GLU A 69 -1.83 -16.74 1.67
N THR A 70 -1.78 -17.38 0.50
CA THR A 70 -1.27 -16.74 -0.72
C THR A 70 -2.35 -16.62 -1.77
N GLY A 71 -2.28 -15.59 -2.59
CA GLY A 71 -3.31 -15.35 -3.60
C GLY A 71 -3.00 -14.21 -4.54
N GLN A 72 -4.05 -13.69 -5.15
CA GLN A 72 -4.01 -12.53 -6.02
C GLN A 72 -5.11 -11.54 -5.63
N ILE A 73 -4.79 -10.25 -5.65
CA ILE A 73 -5.76 -9.18 -5.46
C ILE A 73 -5.93 -8.37 -6.74
N LEU A 74 -7.19 -8.02 -7.03
CA LEU A 74 -7.58 -7.08 -8.07
C LEU A 74 -8.41 -5.98 -7.41
N VAL A 75 -8.03 -4.73 -7.64
CA VAL A 75 -8.77 -3.55 -7.16
C VAL A 75 -9.06 -2.63 -8.33
N ARG A 76 -10.24 -2.04 -8.36
CA ARG A 76 -10.63 -1.04 -9.35
C ARG A 76 -11.26 0.19 -8.68
N LYS A 77 -11.01 1.38 -9.25
CA LYS A 77 -11.41 2.68 -8.69
C LYS A 77 -12.91 2.82 -8.39
N ASP A 78 -13.75 2.09 -9.12
CA ASP A 78 -15.22 2.08 -8.93
C ASP A 78 -15.69 1.24 -7.73
N GLY A 79 -14.79 0.89 -6.82
CA GLY A 79 -15.09 0.16 -5.59
C GLY A 79 -15.25 -1.34 -5.78
N LYS A 80 -14.80 -1.88 -6.92
CA LYS A 80 -14.76 -3.32 -7.15
C LYS A 80 -13.45 -3.92 -6.68
N MET A 81 -13.52 -5.06 -6.03
CA MET A 81 -12.36 -5.80 -5.55
C MET A 81 -12.60 -7.29 -5.65
N ARG A 82 -11.55 -8.04 -5.98
CA ARG A 82 -11.52 -9.49 -5.92
C ARG A 82 -10.20 -9.94 -5.30
N ILE A 83 -10.28 -10.86 -4.36
CA ILE A 83 -9.13 -11.57 -3.82
C ILE A 83 -9.38 -13.05 -4.04
N ASP A 84 -8.48 -13.70 -4.78
CA ASP A 84 -8.48 -15.15 -5.00
C ASP A 84 -7.35 -15.75 -4.19
N PHE A 85 -7.65 -16.33 -3.02
CA PHE A 85 -6.69 -17.13 -2.24
C PHE A 85 -6.54 -18.51 -2.89
N ARG A 86 -5.31 -19.02 -2.90
CA ARG A 86 -4.92 -20.29 -3.51
C ARG A 86 -4.46 -21.31 -2.50
N GLU A 87 -3.72 -20.87 -1.50
CA GLU A 87 -3.11 -21.72 -0.47
C GLU A 87 -3.23 -21.07 0.90
N PRO A 88 -3.36 -21.90 1.97
CA PRO A 88 -3.58 -23.34 1.97
C PRO A 88 -4.99 -23.75 1.54
N ASP A 89 -5.97 -22.86 1.72
CA ASP A 89 -7.37 -23.09 1.36
C ASP A 89 -7.82 -22.12 0.26
N VAL A 90 -8.41 -22.68 -0.80
CA VAL A 90 -8.96 -21.90 -1.89
C VAL A 90 -10.20 -21.12 -1.39
N ARG A 91 -10.18 -19.82 -1.57
CA ARG A 91 -11.28 -18.93 -1.18
C ARG A 91 -11.30 -17.70 -2.08
N THR A 92 -12.46 -17.23 -2.46
CA THR A 92 -12.62 -15.96 -3.18
C THR A 92 -13.37 -14.96 -2.32
N ILE A 93 -12.82 -13.77 -2.15
CA ILE A 93 -13.52 -12.61 -1.62
C ILE A 93 -13.81 -11.68 -2.80
N LEU A 94 -15.08 -11.41 -3.05
CA LEU A 94 -15.52 -10.56 -4.15
C LEU A 94 -16.38 -9.43 -3.63
N ARG A 95 -15.97 -8.20 -3.94
CA ARG A 95 -16.80 -7.02 -3.71
C ARG A 95 -17.26 -6.43 -5.04
N ASN A 96 -18.56 -6.21 -5.15
CA ASN A 96 -19.17 -5.53 -6.28
C ASN A 96 -20.26 -4.58 -5.78
N GLY A 97 -19.93 -3.29 -5.72
CA GLY A 97 -20.80 -2.28 -5.12
C GLY A 97 -21.02 -2.53 -3.63
N ASP A 98 -22.27 -2.68 -3.21
CA ASP A 98 -22.66 -2.90 -1.83
C ASP A 98 -22.69 -4.37 -1.42
N ASN A 99 -22.39 -5.28 -2.32
CA ASN A 99 -22.36 -6.71 -2.03
C ASN A 99 -20.91 -7.18 -1.85
N LEU A 100 -20.70 -7.91 -0.77
CA LEU A 100 -19.48 -8.63 -0.47
C LEU A 100 -19.80 -10.12 -0.43
N TYR A 101 -19.03 -10.91 -1.16
CA TYR A 101 -19.18 -12.37 -1.24
C TYR A 101 -17.90 -13.03 -0.74
N ILE A 102 -18.05 -14.09 0.06
CA ILE A 102 -16.96 -14.97 0.47
C ILE A 102 -17.31 -16.37 -0.02
N TYR A 103 -16.68 -16.81 -1.09
CA TYR A 103 -16.88 -18.14 -1.65
C TYR A 103 -15.81 -19.11 -1.16
N THR A 104 -16.25 -20.24 -0.59
CA THR A 104 -15.39 -21.31 -0.10
C THR A 104 -15.71 -22.59 -0.88
N PRO A 105 -14.94 -22.95 -1.93
CA PRO A 105 -15.19 -24.10 -2.78
C PRO A 105 -15.25 -25.42 -2.02
N LYS A 106 -14.39 -25.61 -1.02
CA LYS A 106 -14.27 -26.81 -0.19
C LYS A 106 -15.59 -27.26 0.44
N ILE A 107 -16.43 -26.30 0.82
CA ILE A 107 -17.76 -26.55 1.40
C ILE A 107 -18.89 -26.21 0.45
N GLY A 108 -18.60 -25.75 -0.76
CA GLY A 108 -19.59 -25.38 -1.78
C GLY A 108 -20.54 -24.26 -1.35
N THR A 109 -20.06 -23.31 -0.53
CA THR A 109 -20.88 -22.26 0.05
C THR A 109 -20.33 -20.88 -0.32
N VAL A 110 -21.22 -19.93 -0.58
CA VAL A 110 -20.94 -18.51 -0.67
C VAL A 110 -21.73 -17.77 0.41
N GLU A 111 -21.03 -17.00 1.22
CA GLU A 111 -21.64 -16.04 2.15
C GLU A 111 -21.79 -14.70 1.44
N GLU A 112 -23.01 -14.16 1.46
CA GLU A 112 -23.35 -12.87 0.84
C GLU A 112 -23.72 -11.86 1.91
N PHE A 113 -22.93 -10.78 2.00
CA PHE A 113 -23.14 -9.66 2.92
C PHE A 113 -23.54 -8.41 2.15
N ASN A 114 -24.58 -7.72 2.61
CA ASN A 114 -24.87 -6.36 2.14
C ASN A 114 -24.15 -5.36 3.04
N ILE A 115 -23.12 -4.71 2.48
CA ILE A 115 -22.27 -3.73 3.19
C ILE A 115 -22.75 -2.29 2.99
N GLY A 116 -23.89 -2.05 2.34
CA GLY A 116 -24.33 -0.70 1.95
C GLY A 116 -24.39 0.28 3.11
N LYS A 117 -24.94 -0.13 4.27
CA LYS A 117 -24.96 0.69 5.49
C LYS A 117 -23.55 0.90 6.10
N ASN A 118 -22.64 -0.03 5.89
CA ASN A 118 -21.27 -0.04 6.41
C ASN A 118 -20.22 0.18 5.29
N ARG A 119 -20.63 0.70 4.14
CA ARG A 119 -19.78 0.86 2.96
C ARG A 119 -18.52 1.66 3.28
N ALA A 120 -18.66 2.78 3.99
CA ALA A 120 -17.53 3.60 4.36
C ALA A 120 -16.51 2.83 5.22
N MET A 121 -16.97 1.98 6.13
CA MET A 121 -16.10 1.11 6.92
C MET A 121 -15.43 0.05 6.04
N ALA A 122 -16.20 -0.62 5.17
CA ALA A 122 -15.66 -1.62 4.24
C ALA A 122 -14.59 -1.01 3.32
N ASP A 123 -14.80 0.22 2.82
CA ASP A 123 -13.82 0.96 2.01
C ASP A 123 -12.52 1.22 2.76
N GLN A 124 -12.60 1.50 4.06
CA GLN A 124 -11.43 1.72 4.90
C GLN A 124 -10.57 0.48 5.09
N TYR A 125 -11.15 -0.71 5.10
CA TYR A 125 -10.40 -1.96 5.30
C TYR A 125 -9.96 -2.62 4.00
N LEU A 126 -10.89 -2.73 3.04
CA LEU A 126 -10.68 -3.55 1.85
C LEU A 126 -9.81 -2.85 0.79
N ALA A 127 -9.88 -1.52 0.72
CA ALA A 127 -9.18 -0.74 -0.30
C ALA A 127 -8.27 0.34 0.30
N LEU A 128 -7.89 0.20 1.56
CA LEU A 128 -7.09 1.19 2.27
C LEU A 128 -5.82 1.55 1.49
N GLY A 129 -5.67 2.83 1.16
CA GLY A 129 -4.50 3.36 0.46
C GLY A 129 -4.48 3.15 -1.06
N PHE A 130 -5.28 2.22 -1.63
CA PHE A 130 -5.32 2.03 -3.08
C PHE A 130 -6.19 3.08 -3.76
N GLY A 131 -5.56 4.08 -4.38
CA GLY A 131 -6.26 5.19 -5.04
C GLY A 131 -7.06 6.08 -4.07
N MET A 132 -6.78 5.99 -2.77
CA MET A 132 -7.43 6.80 -1.74
C MET A 132 -6.73 8.16 -1.62
N LYS A 133 -7.52 9.23 -1.57
CA LYS A 133 -7.01 10.58 -1.30
C LYS A 133 -6.68 10.74 0.19
N SER A 134 -5.67 11.55 0.48
CA SER A 134 -5.21 11.85 1.84
C SER A 134 -6.33 12.39 2.75
N ASP A 135 -7.28 13.15 2.21
CA ASP A 135 -8.42 13.66 2.98
C ASP A 135 -9.31 12.54 3.53
N ASN A 136 -9.46 11.43 2.81
CA ASN A 136 -10.20 10.28 3.32
C ASN A 136 -9.44 9.58 4.45
N LEU A 137 -8.09 9.52 4.38
CA LEU A 137 -7.29 9.02 5.48
C LEU A 137 -7.43 9.92 6.71
N LYS A 138 -7.21 11.24 6.56
CA LYS A 138 -7.31 12.22 7.65
C LYS A 138 -8.68 12.25 8.33
N LYS A 139 -9.75 12.00 7.57
CA LYS A 139 -11.11 11.94 8.12
C LYS A 139 -11.31 10.77 9.07
N ASN A 140 -10.68 9.63 8.78
CA ASN A 140 -10.97 8.36 9.45
C ASN A 140 -9.85 7.92 10.39
N TYR A 141 -8.65 8.49 10.24
CA TYR A 141 -7.47 8.12 11.01
C TYR A 141 -6.69 9.34 11.51
N GLN A 142 -6.14 9.23 12.69
CA GLN A 142 -4.99 10.02 13.08
C GLN A 142 -3.77 9.40 12.38
N VAL A 143 -3.13 10.17 11.50
CA VAL A 143 -2.01 9.69 10.67
C VAL A 143 -0.71 10.26 11.20
N THR A 144 0.27 9.39 11.41
CA THR A 144 1.62 9.76 11.82
C THR A 144 2.63 9.22 10.80
N LEU A 145 3.60 10.04 10.43
CA LEU A 145 4.74 9.60 9.64
C LEU A 145 5.75 8.94 10.58
N SER A 146 5.89 7.61 10.47
CA SER A 146 6.83 6.82 11.30
C SER A 146 8.27 6.88 10.80
N GLY A 147 8.48 7.21 9.52
CA GLY A 147 9.80 7.35 8.93
C GLY A 147 9.94 6.61 7.60
N GLU A 148 11.17 6.25 7.28
CA GLU A 148 11.53 5.48 6.09
C GLU A 148 12.10 4.13 6.52
N GLU A 149 11.78 3.08 5.76
CA GLU A 149 12.31 1.73 5.93
C GLU A 149 12.72 1.18 4.56
N GLU A 150 13.58 0.17 4.57
CA GLU A 150 13.91 -0.60 3.37
C GLU A 150 13.17 -1.94 3.40
N LEU A 151 12.42 -2.24 2.34
CA LEU A 151 11.75 -3.52 2.16
C LEU A 151 12.09 -4.06 0.77
N ASP A 152 12.67 -5.26 0.72
CA ASP A 152 13.10 -5.93 -0.52
C ASP A 152 14.00 -5.04 -1.40
N GLY A 153 14.94 -4.30 -0.79
CA GLY A 153 15.88 -3.40 -1.48
C GLY A 153 15.28 -2.11 -2.02
N LYS A 154 14.06 -1.76 -1.59
CA LYS A 154 13.37 -0.54 -1.99
C LYS A 154 13.06 0.33 -0.77
N LYS A 155 13.14 1.65 -0.97
CA LYS A 155 12.74 2.61 0.06
C LYS A 155 11.24 2.70 0.18
N MET A 156 10.75 2.61 1.41
CA MET A 156 9.36 2.72 1.79
C MET A 156 9.16 3.86 2.77
N VAL A 157 8.08 4.59 2.60
CA VAL A 157 7.59 5.53 3.61
C VAL A 157 6.60 4.79 4.49
N VAL A 158 6.78 4.88 5.81
CA VAL A 158 5.92 4.19 6.77
C VAL A 158 4.98 5.18 7.44
N LEU A 159 3.69 4.92 7.33
CA LEU A 159 2.63 5.63 8.04
C LEU A 159 2.03 4.74 9.13
N GLU A 160 1.80 5.33 10.30
CA GLU A 160 0.94 4.75 11.33
C GLU A 160 -0.43 5.43 11.26
N LEU A 161 -1.47 4.61 11.26
CA LEU A 161 -2.87 5.04 11.16
C LEU A 161 -3.62 4.54 12.39
N VAL A 162 -4.12 5.46 13.22
CA VAL A 162 -4.95 5.14 14.38
C VAL A 162 -6.40 5.55 14.06
N PRO A 163 -7.38 4.60 14.04
CA PRO A 163 -8.76 4.93 13.74
C PRO A 163 -9.32 6.01 14.68
N THR A 164 -10.03 7.00 14.14
CA THR A 164 -10.68 8.06 14.95
C THR A 164 -11.93 7.56 15.66
N SER A 165 -12.64 6.58 15.06
CA SER A 165 -13.81 5.94 15.66
C SER A 165 -13.39 4.97 16.75
N GLU A 166 -13.96 5.10 17.94
CA GLU A 166 -13.71 4.21 19.07
C GLU A 166 -14.16 2.77 18.78
N ASP A 167 -15.30 2.59 18.13
CA ASP A 167 -15.82 1.25 17.80
C ASP A 167 -14.92 0.53 16.79
N VAL A 168 -14.31 1.28 15.87
CA VAL A 168 -13.30 0.73 14.96
C VAL A 168 -12.02 0.39 15.71
N ARG A 169 -11.56 1.23 16.66
CA ARG A 169 -10.35 0.97 17.46
C ARG A 169 -10.47 -0.27 18.36
N LYS A 170 -11.66 -0.61 18.81
CA LYS A 170 -11.90 -1.86 19.57
C LYS A 170 -11.58 -3.10 18.73
N GLN A 171 -11.74 -3.02 17.42
CA GLN A 171 -11.45 -4.10 16.48
C GLN A 171 -10.02 -4.00 15.91
N ILE A 172 -9.62 -2.82 15.45
CA ILE A 172 -8.30 -2.54 14.90
C ILE A 172 -7.69 -1.37 15.69
N ALA A 173 -6.70 -1.67 16.52
CA ALA A 173 -6.05 -0.68 17.38
C ALA A 173 -5.26 0.34 16.55
N LYS A 174 -4.51 -0.15 15.56
CA LYS A 174 -3.72 0.66 14.64
C LYS A 174 -3.40 -0.11 13.36
N ILE A 175 -2.98 0.62 12.34
CA ILE A 175 -2.51 0.07 11.08
C ILE A 175 -1.15 0.70 10.77
N GLU A 176 -0.19 -0.12 10.38
CA GLU A 176 1.05 0.34 9.77
C GLU A 176 0.98 0.11 8.26
N MET A 177 1.36 1.13 7.48
CA MET A 177 1.28 1.10 6.02
C MET A 177 2.62 1.50 5.42
N TRP A 178 3.19 0.63 4.60
CA TRP A 178 4.41 0.87 3.84
C TRP A 178 4.05 1.28 2.43
N LEU A 179 4.40 2.51 2.07
CA LEU A 179 4.21 3.09 0.75
C LEU A 179 5.53 3.01 -0.02
N ASP A 180 5.50 2.47 -1.23
CA ASP A 180 6.64 2.49 -2.15
C ASP A 180 6.84 3.93 -2.67
N GLU A 181 8.03 4.51 -2.47
CA GLU A 181 8.34 5.89 -2.88
C GLU A 181 8.22 6.13 -4.39
N ALA A 182 8.33 5.08 -5.22
CA ALA A 182 8.22 5.22 -6.67
C ALA A 182 6.77 5.33 -7.13
N SER A 183 5.85 4.58 -6.53
CA SER A 183 4.44 4.51 -6.93
C SER A 183 3.47 5.22 -6.00
N TRP A 184 3.88 5.46 -4.75
CA TRP A 184 3.06 5.95 -3.65
C TRP A 184 1.81 5.11 -3.40
N LEU A 185 1.93 3.81 -3.70
CA LEU A 185 0.93 2.81 -3.38
C LEU A 185 1.40 1.95 -2.20
N PRO A 186 0.47 1.44 -1.38
CA PRO A 186 0.84 0.50 -0.33
C PRO A 186 1.38 -0.80 -0.94
N VAL A 187 2.52 -1.25 -0.42
CA VAL A 187 3.12 -2.55 -0.73
C VAL A 187 3.03 -3.51 0.44
N GLN A 188 2.79 -2.98 1.63
CA GLN A 188 2.55 -3.76 2.83
C GLN A 188 1.63 -3.00 3.78
N GLN A 189 0.77 -3.72 4.46
CA GLN A 189 -0.12 -3.20 5.49
C GLN A 189 -0.18 -4.20 6.65
N LYS A 190 -0.07 -3.71 7.88
CA LYS A 190 -0.18 -4.51 9.08
C LYS A 190 -1.27 -3.92 9.97
N PHE A 191 -2.27 -4.72 10.23
CA PHE A 191 -3.43 -4.36 11.03
C PHE A 191 -3.31 -5.03 12.40
N TYR A 192 -3.27 -4.26 13.46
CA TYR A 192 -3.21 -4.76 14.84
C TYR A 192 -4.62 -4.88 15.39
N GLU A 193 -5.04 -6.10 15.72
CA GLU A 193 -6.38 -6.37 16.27
C GLU A 193 -6.45 -5.93 17.74
N GLY A 194 -7.38 -5.05 18.05
CA GLY A 194 -7.79 -4.64 19.39
C GLY A 194 -6.68 -4.67 20.46
N SER A 195 -6.96 -5.37 21.56
CA SER A 195 -6.03 -5.54 22.69
C SER A 195 -5.42 -6.95 22.77
N SER A 196 -5.69 -7.84 21.82
CA SER A 196 -5.25 -9.25 21.85
C SER A 196 -3.75 -9.43 21.59
N GLY A 197 -3.12 -8.47 20.90
CA GLY A 197 -1.78 -8.61 20.35
C GLY A 197 -1.74 -9.37 19.03
N ASP A 198 -2.90 -9.79 18.53
CA ASP A 198 -3.03 -10.41 17.22
C ASP A 198 -2.84 -9.36 16.11
N TYR A 199 -2.39 -9.80 14.97
CA TYR A 199 -2.34 -8.94 13.79
C TYR A 199 -2.52 -9.75 12.52
N PHE A 200 -2.92 -9.08 11.45
CA PHE A 200 -2.75 -9.58 10.12
C PHE A 200 -1.92 -8.61 9.27
N LEU A 201 -1.12 -9.18 8.39
CA LEU A 201 -0.23 -8.46 7.49
C LEU A 201 -0.54 -8.88 6.06
N SER A 202 -0.80 -7.90 5.20
CA SER A 202 -0.94 -8.09 3.77
C SER A 202 0.28 -7.51 3.07
N ARG A 203 0.98 -8.33 2.27
CA ARG A 203 2.10 -7.90 1.42
C ARG A 203 1.71 -8.07 -0.04
N TYR A 204 1.95 -7.04 -0.82
CA TYR A 204 1.60 -6.97 -2.23
C TYR A 204 2.87 -7.02 -3.07
N ARG A 205 3.01 -8.06 -3.89
CA ARG A 205 4.14 -8.25 -4.79
C ARG A 205 3.69 -8.16 -6.24
N ASN A 206 4.62 -7.92 -7.17
CA ASN A 206 4.32 -7.84 -8.60
C ASN A 206 3.16 -6.87 -8.90
N VAL A 207 3.17 -5.72 -8.23
CA VAL A 207 2.11 -4.71 -8.33
C VAL A 207 2.09 -4.13 -9.75
N MET A 208 0.95 -4.28 -10.43
CA MET A 208 0.69 -3.69 -11.74
C MET A 208 -0.46 -2.70 -11.65
N LYS A 209 -0.18 -1.42 -11.93
CA LYS A 209 -1.13 -0.32 -11.88
C LYS A 209 -1.78 -0.11 -13.24
N ASN A 210 -3.07 0.22 -13.24
CA ASN A 210 -3.82 0.71 -14.40
C ASN A 210 -3.98 -0.29 -15.56
N LEU A 211 -3.93 -1.60 -15.27
CA LEU A 211 -4.32 -2.60 -16.23
C LEU A 211 -5.82 -2.53 -16.51
N LYS A 212 -6.22 -2.76 -17.75
CA LYS A 212 -7.63 -2.86 -18.12
C LYS A 212 -8.23 -4.16 -17.54
N ILE A 213 -9.01 -4.04 -16.46
CA ILE A 213 -9.70 -5.18 -15.85
C ILE A 213 -11.17 -5.13 -16.24
N GLY A 214 -11.62 -6.13 -17.00
CA GLY A 214 -13.02 -6.22 -17.45
C GLY A 214 -13.99 -6.52 -16.30
N ASP A 215 -15.26 -6.11 -16.46
CA ASP A 215 -16.31 -6.32 -15.46
C ASP A 215 -16.56 -7.79 -15.13
N GLY A 216 -16.31 -8.69 -16.06
CA GLY A 216 -16.44 -10.13 -15.84
C GLY A 216 -15.62 -10.66 -14.66
N ARG A 217 -14.44 -10.05 -14.38
CA ARG A 217 -13.60 -10.45 -13.25
C ARG A 217 -14.24 -10.14 -11.88
N PHE A 218 -15.23 -9.24 -11.85
CA PHE A 218 -15.92 -8.81 -10.64
C PHE A 218 -17.37 -9.29 -10.57
N LYS A 219 -17.73 -10.30 -11.36
CA LYS A 219 -19.04 -10.94 -11.28
C LYS A 219 -18.94 -12.23 -10.48
N PRO A 220 -19.98 -12.59 -9.70
CA PRO A 220 -20.12 -13.93 -9.16
C PRO A 220 -20.04 -14.97 -10.27
N ASP A 221 -19.17 -15.96 -10.12
CA ASP A 221 -18.91 -17.03 -11.08
C ASP A 221 -18.90 -18.41 -10.40
N TRP A 222 -19.74 -18.56 -9.37
CA TRP A 222 -19.84 -19.79 -8.60
C TRP A 222 -20.48 -20.91 -9.43
N PRO A 223 -20.06 -22.20 -9.22
CA PRO A 223 -20.68 -23.36 -9.84
C PRO A 223 -22.18 -23.46 -9.53
N LYS A 224 -22.96 -24.03 -10.45
CA LYS A 224 -24.37 -24.32 -10.19
C LYS A 224 -24.50 -25.26 -8.98
N GLY A 225 -25.44 -24.95 -8.09
CA GLY A 225 -25.63 -25.71 -6.85
C GLY A 225 -24.83 -25.19 -5.66
N THR A 226 -24.03 -24.15 -5.82
CA THR A 226 -23.40 -23.46 -4.68
C THR A 226 -24.48 -22.95 -3.72
N LYS A 227 -24.35 -23.30 -2.44
CA LYS A 227 -25.25 -22.84 -1.38
C LYS A 227 -24.98 -21.37 -1.10
N VAL A 228 -26.03 -20.55 -1.13
CA VAL A 228 -25.93 -19.13 -0.74
C VAL A 228 -26.41 -18.98 0.70
N ASP A 229 -25.54 -18.48 1.54
CA ASP A 229 -25.85 -18.08 2.91
C ASP A 229 -25.85 -16.54 2.99
N LYS A 230 -26.87 -16.00 3.70
CA LYS A 230 -26.99 -14.54 3.91
C LYS A 230 -26.99 -14.29 5.42
N PRO A 231 -25.77 -14.21 6.02
CA PRO A 231 -25.68 -13.91 7.43
C PRO A 231 -26.38 -12.58 7.75
N ARG A 232 -27.14 -12.57 8.85
CA ARG A 232 -27.73 -11.31 9.32
C ARG A 232 -26.62 -10.48 9.91
N GLY A 233 -26.34 -9.31 9.31
CA GLY A 233 -25.41 -8.31 9.80
C GLY A 233 -25.98 -7.54 10.98
#